data_fd7752b6cfd91523f7e4ffbb70cc199c
#
_entry.id   fd7752b6cfd91523f7e4ffbb70cc199c
#
_cell.length_a   1.000
_cell.length_b   1.000
_cell.length_c   1.000
_cell.angle_alpha   90.00
_cell.angle_beta   90.00
_cell.angle_gamma   90.00
#
_symmetry.space_group_name_H-M   'P 1'
#
loop_
_entity.id
_entity.type
_entity.pdbx_description
1 polymer ?
#
loop_
_entity_poly.entity_id
_entity_poly.type
_entity_poly.pdbx_seq_one_letter_code
_entity_poly.pdbx_strand_id
1 'polypeptide(L)'
;MEFATFILAAQRGYHQSSDSVIRNSIEQAVLSEQAGFSTAWFAEHHFNNYSLVPSPLLMVAHCAGLTSTIRLGTAVCVLPLYQPQRLLAEIGFVDVVANGRLELGVGSGYQQFEFERFGVNVDEAPAVFSEYLDILLKGLKQTIFSHSGHYTQIPPTAISVRTLQKPTPPIWIATASSKTISRAYREGHNLFVTALHEGLETLGMLRGIIQTAAASEGKKVGDAKVSLLRCCYASDDGAEIDSYLDNARFQRRLSEALHQRRQQSQDGYMLEEMPTHQDLSFDTMRKNLPIGNINRVIDRLLEEIEVLKPDQIAIQTQLGDLNQKTMLRQIELWGDRIIPAVKKSLWQPDA
;
A
#
# COMPACT_ATOMS: atom_id res chain seq x y z
N MET A 1 16.80 4.87 5.31
CA MET A 1 15.81 4.95 4.23
C MET A 1 15.63 3.59 3.58
N GLU A 2 14.40 3.08 3.56
CA GLU A 2 14.02 1.82 2.93
C GLU A 2 13.24 2.08 1.64
N PHE A 3 13.29 1.13 0.70
CA PHE A 3 12.48 1.15 -0.52
C PHE A 3 11.68 -0.13 -0.60
N ALA A 4 10.42 -0.01 -1.00
CA ALA A 4 9.50 -1.12 -1.16
C ALA A 4 8.85 -1.08 -2.55
N THR A 5 8.37 -2.23 -3.02
CA THR A 5 7.48 -2.30 -4.18
C THR A 5 6.03 -2.36 -3.71
N PHE A 6 5.14 -1.64 -4.40
CA PHE A 6 3.70 -1.73 -4.20
C PHE A 6 3.07 -2.37 -5.43
N ILE A 7 2.49 -3.54 -5.26
CA ILE A 7 1.94 -4.37 -6.30
C ILE A 7 0.42 -4.32 -6.23
N LEU A 8 -0.17 -3.53 -7.12
CA LEU A 8 -1.62 -3.34 -7.19
C LEU A 8 -2.32 -4.49 -7.93
N ALA A 9 -1.62 -5.17 -8.83
CA ALA A 9 -2.20 -6.15 -9.76
C ALA A 9 -3.37 -5.58 -10.57
N ALA A 10 -3.20 -4.36 -11.08
CA ALA A 10 -4.19 -3.68 -11.91
C ALA A 10 -4.26 -4.30 -13.31
N GLN A 11 -5.43 -4.22 -13.94
CA GLN A 11 -5.62 -4.65 -15.31
C GLN A 11 -6.34 -3.55 -16.11
N ARG A 12 -5.83 -3.23 -17.31
CA ARG A 12 -6.47 -2.29 -18.22
C ARG A 12 -6.87 -3.03 -19.49
N GLY A 13 -8.20 -3.07 -19.76
CA GLY A 13 -8.72 -3.79 -20.91
C GLY A 13 -8.48 -5.31 -20.86
N TYR A 14 -8.60 -5.96 -22.02
CA TYR A 14 -8.49 -7.42 -22.15
C TYR A 14 -7.18 -7.88 -22.80
N HIS A 15 -6.19 -6.98 -22.95
CA HIS A 15 -4.91 -7.31 -23.61
C HIS A 15 -4.05 -8.27 -22.79
N GLN A 16 -4.20 -8.24 -21.48
CA GLN A 16 -3.58 -9.19 -20.56
C GLN A 16 -4.69 -10.01 -19.90
N SER A 17 -4.52 -11.32 -19.81
CA SER A 17 -5.43 -12.16 -19.03
C SER A 17 -5.24 -11.96 -17.52
N SER A 18 -6.29 -12.18 -16.74
CA SER A 18 -6.23 -12.03 -15.29
C SER A 18 -5.20 -12.96 -14.62
N ASP A 19 -5.05 -14.18 -15.16
CA ASP A 19 -4.03 -15.12 -14.66
C ASP A 19 -2.61 -14.62 -14.96
N SER A 20 -2.37 -13.98 -16.11
CA SER A 20 -1.07 -13.39 -16.43
C SER A 20 -0.75 -12.23 -15.49
N VAL A 21 -1.71 -11.36 -15.18
CA VAL A 21 -1.50 -10.24 -14.22
C VAL A 21 -1.11 -10.77 -12.84
N ILE A 22 -1.78 -11.82 -12.34
CA ILE A 22 -1.44 -12.41 -11.04
C ILE A 22 -0.05 -13.05 -11.07
N ARG A 23 0.30 -13.84 -12.11
CA ARG A 23 1.64 -14.44 -12.24
C ARG A 23 2.73 -13.37 -12.33
N ASN A 24 2.51 -12.33 -13.11
CA ASN A 24 3.41 -11.18 -13.24
C ASN A 24 3.62 -10.48 -11.89
N SER A 25 2.56 -10.33 -11.10
CA SER A 25 2.64 -9.72 -9.77
C SER A 25 3.50 -10.55 -8.79
N ILE A 26 3.41 -11.87 -8.87
CA ILE A 26 4.26 -12.78 -8.10
C ILE A 26 5.73 -12.65 -8.53
N GLU A 27 5.99 -12.67 -9.84
CA GLU A 27 7.34 -12.50 -10.39
C GLU A 27 7.96 -11.17 -9.97
N GLN A 28 7.19 -10.07 -9.99
CA GLN A 28 7.63 -8.75 -9.52
C GLN A 28 8.03 -8.78 -8.04
N ALA A 29 7.26 -9.49 -7.19
CA ALA A 29 7.60 -9.62 -5.77
C ALA A 29 8.90 -10.40 -5.55
N VAL A 30 9.11 -11.49 -6.28
CA VAL A 30 10.35 -12.29 -6.22
C VAL A 30 11.54 -11.47 -6.72
N LEU A 31 11.40 -10.77 -7.84
CA LEU A 31 12.47 -9.92 -8.37
C LEU A 31 12.78 -8.75 -7.43
N SER A 32 11.78 -8.22 -6.70
CA SER A 32 12.00 -7.16 -5.70
C SER A 32 12.97 -7.58 -4.61
N GLU A 33 12.93 -8.86 -4.17
CA GLU A 33 13.92 -9.39 -3.24
C GLU A 33 15.32 -9.37 -3.84
N GLN A 34 15.46 -9.86 -5.06
CA GLN A 34 16.75 -9.93 -5.76
C GLN A 34 17.34 -8.54 -6.01
N ALA A 35 16.49 -7.56 -6.29
CA ALA A 35 16.84 -6.16 -6.48
C ALA A 35 17.09 -5.38 -5.16
N GLY A 36 16.98 -6.02 -4.00
CA GLY A 36 17.31 -5.43 -2.70
C GLY A 36 16.26 -4.48 -2.12
N PHE A 37 15.00 -4.59 -2.53
CA PHE A 37 13.89 -3.92 -1.85
C PHE A 37 13.64 -4.53 -0.48
N SER A 38 13.22 -3.71 0.47
CA SER A 38 12.97 -4.15 1.84
C SER A 38 11.64 -4.87 2.03
N THR A 39 10.63 -4.50 1.23
CA THR A 39 9.26 -4.99 1.38
C THR A 39 8.56 -5.05 0.02
N ALA A 40 7.73 -6.08 -0.20
CA ALA A 40 6.73 -6.11 -1.26
C ALA A 40 5.33 -6.00 -0.65
N TRP A 41 4.58 -4.96 -1.04
CA TRP A 41 3.24 -4.67 -0.57
C TRP A 41 2.19 -5.10 -1.59
N PHE A 42 1.11 -5.75 -1.13
CA PHE A 42 -0.01 -6.18 -1.98
C PHE A 42 -1.29 -5.46 -1.58
N ALA A 43 -1.98 -4.89 -2.57
CA ALA A 43 -3.28 -4.25 -2.39
C ALA A 43 -4.41 -5.28 -2.25
N GLU A 44 -5.57 -4.84 -1.72
CA GLU A 44 -6.83 -5.59 -1.69
C GLU A 44 -7.92 -4.79 -2.41
N HIS A 45 -8.53 -5.40 -3.45
CA HIS A 45 -9.74 -4.88 -4.09
C HIS A 45 -10.60 -6.03 -4.62
N HIS A 46 -11.87 -5.74 -4.86
CA HIS A 46 -12.86 -6.77 -5.16
C HIS A 46 -13.76 -6.40 -6.34
N PHE A 47 -14.13 -7.41 -7.14
CA PHE A 47 -15.17 -7.36 -8.16
C PHE A 47 -14.92 -6.40 -9.33
N ASN A 48 -13.68 -5.97 -9.55
CA ASN A 48 -13.30 -5.04 -10.62
C ASN A 48 -11.83 -5.20 -11.01
N ASN A 49 -11.44 -4.53 -12.10
CA ASN A 49 -10.09 -4.58 -12.65
C ASN A 49 -9.13 -3.52 -12.09
N TYR A 50 -9.55 -2.77 -11.08
CA TYR A 50 -8.65 -1.84 -10.37
C TYR A 50 -7.52 -2.59 -9.67
N SER A 51 -7.85 -3.74 -9.07
CA SER A 51 -6.89 -4.75 -8.62
C SER A 51 -7.52 -6.13 -8.68
N LEU A 52 -6.75 -7.12 -9.07
CA LEU A 52 -7.20 -8.51 -9.16
C LEU A 52 -6.87 -9.33 -7.91
N VAL A 53 -6.37 -8.70 -6.84
CA VAL A 53 -6.02 -9.37 -5.59
C VAL A 53 -7.15 -9.23 -4.56
N PRO A 54 -7.97 -10.27 -4.35
CA PRO A 54 -9.06 -10.23 -3.37
C PRO A 54 -8.60 -10.54 -1.94
N SER A 55 -7.37 -11.03 -1.76
CA SER A 55 -6.78 -11.31 -0.46
C SER A 55 -5.27 -11.09 -0.51
N PRO A 56 -4.78 -9.99 0.06
CA PRO A 56 -3.34 -9.73 0.12
C PRO A 56 -2.61 -10.75 1.00
N LEU A 57 -3.28 -11.35 2.00
CA LEU A 57 -2.69 -12.41 2.83
C LEU A 57 -2.40 -13.68 2.02
N LEU A 58 -3.22 -14.02 1.01
CA LEU A 58 -2.93 -15.14 0.11
C LEU A 58 -1.70 -14.85 -0.77
N MET A 59 -1.54 -13.61 -1.24
CA MET A 59 -0.34 -13.19 -1.96
C MET A 59 0.91 -13.26 -1.08
N VAL A 60 0.82 -12.77 0.17
CA VAL A 60 1.90 -12.88 1.16
C VAL A 60 2.27 -14.35 1.38
N ALA A 61 1.29 -15.23 1.65
CA ALA A 61 1.54 -16.65 1.89
C ALA A 61 2.20 -17.34 0.70
N HIS A 62 1.74 -17.05 -0.53
CA HIS A 62 2.32 -17.61 -1.76
C HIS A 62 3.76 -17.13 -1.98
N CYS A 63 3.99 -15.81 -1.92
CA CYS A 63 5.30 -15.21 -2.12
C CYS A 63 6.29 -15.58 -1.02
N ALA A 64 5.80 -15.88 0.20
CA ALA A 64 6.66 -16.32 1.30
C ALA A 64 7.40 -17.64 1.00
N GLY A 65 6.76 -18.53 0.22
CA GLY A 65 7.40 -19.77 -0.24
C GLY A 65 8.42 -19.59 -1.39
N LEU A 66 8.41 -18.43 -2.03
CA LEU A 66 9.28 -18.10 -3.18
C LEU A 66 10.40 -17.11 -2.82
N THR A 67 10.39 -16.57 -1.60
CA THR A 67 11.33 -15.55 -1.11
C THR A 67 11.88 -15.96 0.26
N SER A 68 13.01 -15.36 0.65
CA SER A 68 13.71 -15.74 1.89
C SER A 68 13.91 -14.58 2.86
N THR A 69 14.09 -13.36 2.38
CA THR A 69 14.55 -12.21 3.16
C THR A 69 13.61 -11.01 3.09
N ILE A 70 13.01 -10.74 1.93
CA ILE A 70 12.11 -9.61 1.74
C ILE A 70 10.90 -9.72 2.69
N ARG A 71 10.53 -8.62 3.30
CA ARG A 71 9.28 -8.56 4.06
C ARG A 71 8.09 -8.48 3.10
N LEU A 72 6.99 -9.07 3.49
CA LEU A 72 5.79 -9.19 2.66
C LEU A 72 4.61 -8.55 3.39
N GLY A 73 3.99 -7.59 2.75
CA GLY A 73 3.01 -6.75 3.42
C GLY A 73 1.64 -6.70 2.73
N THR A 74 0.62 -6.48 3.53
CA THR A 74 -0.71 -6.11 3.04
C THR A 74 -0.82 -4.59 3.01
N ALA A 75 -1.33 -4.01 1.93
CA ALA A 75 -1.54 -2.56 1.81
C ALA A 75 -2.83 -2.25 1.01
N VAL A 76 -3.95 -2.64 1.66
CA VAL A 76 -4.18 -3.04 3.06
C VAL A 76 -5.12 -4.23 3.14
N CYS A 77 -5.25 -4.88 4.32
CA CYS A 77 -6.47 -5.61 4.64
C CYS A 77 -7.58 -4.61 4.98
N VAL A 78 -8.68 -4.62 4.24
CA VAL A 78 -9.84 -3.72 4.45
C VAL A 78 -10.70 -4.29 5.57
N LEU A 79 -10.39 -3.93 6.82
CA LEU A 79 -10.96 -4.59 8.02
C LEU A 79 -12.49 -4.70 8.01
N PRO A 80 -13.27 -3.67 7.58
CA PRO A 80 -14.73 -3.79 7.57
C PRO A 80 -15.30 -4.90 6.68
N LEU A 81 -14.51 -5.44 5.75
CA LEU A 81 -14.93 -6.52 4.86
C LEU A 81 -14.62 -7.93 5.39
N TYR A 82 -14.01 -8.03 6.58
CA TYR A 82 -13.61 -9.30 7.18
C TYR A 82 -14.46 -9.68 8.40
N GLN A 83 -14.52 -10.96 8.68
CA GLN A 83 -14.82 -11.44 10.02
C GLN A 83 -13.54 -11.38 10.87
N PRO A 84 -13.47 -10.59 11.94
CA PRO A 84 -12.22 -10.33 12.67
C PRO A 84 -11.61 -11.59 13.29
N GLN A 85 -12.39 -12.58 13.73
CA GLN A 85 -11.88 -13.83 14.28
C GLN A 85 -11.17 -14.67 13.22
N ARG A 86 -11.74 -14.74 12.02
CA ARG A 86 -11.15 -15.43 10.88
C ARG A 86 -9.86 -14.73 10.44
N LEU A 87 -9.89 -13.42 10.33
CA LEU A 87 -8.70 -12.65 9.96
C LEU A 87 -7.56 -12.83 10.97
N LEU A 88 -7.86 -12.89 12.28
CA LEU A 88 -6.87 -13.19 13.32
C LEU A 88 -6.19 -14.55 13.12
N ALA A 89 -6.96 -15.58 12.81
CA ALA A 89 -6.42 -16.90 12.55
C ALA A 89 -5.54 -16.91 11.28
N GLU A 90 -5.96 -16.22 10.22
CA GLU A 90 -5.21 -16.09 8.98
C GLU A 90 -3.90 -15.30 9.19
N ILE A 91 -3.92 -14.20 9.96
CA ILE A 91 -2.72 -13.43 10.31
C ILE A 91 -1.70 -14.31 11.05
N GLY A 92 -2.15 -15.08 12.05
CA GLY A 92 -1.29 -16.00 12.78
C GLY A 92 -0.64 -17.04 11.86
N PHE A 93 -1.45 -17.66 11.02
CA PHE A 93 -1.00 -18.66 10.06
C PHE A 93 0.01 -18.08 9.03
N VAL A 94 -0.33 -16.93 8.43
CA VAL A 94 0.51 -16.29 7.40
C VAL A 94 1.84 -15.83 7.98
N ASP A 95 1.86 -15.29 9.20
CA ASP A 95 3.11 -14.87 9.85
C ASP A 95 4.05 -16.06 10.10
N VAL A 96 3.50 -17.25 10.46
CA VAL A 96 4.27 -18.48 10.58
C VAL A 96 4.80 -18.94 9.21
N VAL A 97 3.94 -19.00 8.18
CA VAL A 97 4.34 -19.40 6.81
C VAL A 97 5.38 -18.43 6.23
N ALA A 98 5.25 -17.15 6.52
CA ALA A 98 6.21 -16.12 6.11
C ALA A 98 7.48 -16.08 6.99
N ASN A 99 7.62 -16.98 7.96
CA ASN A 99 8.74 -17.02 8.88
C ASN A 99 9.00 -15.67 9.58
N GLY A 100 7.93 -15.01 10.06
CA GLY A 100 8.00 -13.72 10.76
C GLY A 100 8.32 -12.52 9.86
N ARG A 101 8.08 -12.62 8.55
CA ARG A 101 8.31 -11.53 7.60
C ARG A 101 7.04 -10.74 7.23
N LEU A 102 5.90 -11.05 7.86
CA LEU A 102 4.65 -10.33 7.61
C LEU A 102 4.73 -8.88 8.10
N GLU A 103 4.33 -7.93 7.25
CA GLU A 103 3.96 -6.55 7.57
C GLU A 103 2.45 -6.42 7.43
N LEU A 104 1.75 -6.11 8.52
CA LEU A 104 0.29 -6.08 8.53
C LEU A 104 -0.23 -4.66 8.28
N GLY A 105 -0.50 -4.32 7.04
CA GLY A 105 -1.19 -3.08 6.69
C GLY A 105 -2.70 -3.25 6.76
N VAL A 106 -3.37 -2.29 7.40
CA VAL A 106 -4.82 -2.28 7.62
C VAL A 106 -5.43 -0.94 7.25
N GLY A 107 -6.68 -0.95 6.80
CA GLY A 107 -7.41 0.26 6.42
C GLY A 107 -8.92 0.10 6.56
N SER A 108 -9.63 1.23 6.53
CA SER A 108 -11.10 1.25 6.59
C SER A 108 -11.77 0.94 5.25
N GLY A 109 -11.03 1.00 4.14
CA GLY A 109 -11.62 0.98 2.82
C GLY A 109 -12.33 2.30 2.48
N TYR A 110 -12.72 2.45 1.21
CA TYR A 110 -13.35 3.67 0.71
C TYR A 110 -14.21 3.45 -0.53
N GLN A 111 -14.15 2.28 -1.15
CA GLN A 111 -14.84 2.01 -2.41
C GLN A 111 -16.26 1.52 -2.15
N GLN A 112 -17.22 2.39 -2.32
CA GLN A 112 -18.64 2.08 -2.19
C GLN A 112 -19.07 0.84 -2.99
N PHE A 113 -18.51 0.68 -4.21
CA PHE A 113 -18.79 -0.45 -5.09
C PHE A 113 -18.50 -1.81 -4.43
N GLU A 114 -17.40 -1.90 -3.69
CA GLU A 114 -17.01 -3.14 -2.98
C GLU A 114 -17.90 -3.37 -1.76
N PHE A 115 -18.11 -2.34 -0.95
CA PHE A 115 -18.89 -2.41 0.28
C PHE A 115 -20.34 -2.87 0.03
N GLU A 116 -20.99 -2.37 -1.01
CA GLU A 116 -22.33 -2.79 -1.40
C GLU A 116 -22.41 -4.28 -1.70
N ARG A 117 -21.40 -4.86 -2.34
CA ARG A 117 -21.36 -6.28 -2.72
C ARG A 117 -21.08 -7.19 -1.53
N PHE A 118 -20.43 -6.68 -0.51
CA PHE A 118 -20.26 -7.37 0.77
C PHE A 118 -21.43 -7.12 1.74
N GLY A 119 -22.40 -6.27 1.36
CA GLY A 119 -23.52 -5.92 2.24
C GLY A 119 -23.10 -5.07 3.45
N VAL A 120 -21.97 -4.35 3.35
CA VAL A 120 -21.45 -3.48 4.40
C VAL A 120 -21.72 -2.01 4.06
N ASN A 121 -22.14 -1.23 5.04
CA ASN A 121 -22.33 0.20 4.86
C ASN A 121 -20.99 0.94 4.91
N VAL A 122 -20.59 1.60 3.82
CA VAL A 122 -19.33 2.34 3.75
C VAL A 122 -19.30 3.54 4.71
N ASP A 123 -20.44 4.14 5.02
CA ASP A 123 -20.51 5.28 5.94
C ASP A 123 -20.14 4.87 7.39
N GLU A 124 -20.33 3.60 7.72
CA GLU A 124 -19.94 3.01 9.01
C GLU A 124 -18.51 2.47 9.01
N ALA A 125 -17.85 2.39 7.85
CA ALA A 125 -16.51 1.80 7.71
C ALA A 125 -15.48 2.34 8.70
N PRO A 126 -15.41 3.66 9.02
CA PRO A 126 -14.47 4.17 10.02
C PRO A 126 -14.73 3.63 11.43
N ALA A 127 -16.01 3.45 11.80
CA ALA A 127 -16.39 2.95 13.12
C ALA A 127 -16.16 1.45 13.23
N VAL A 128 -16.55 0.67 12.20
CA VAL A 128 -16.26 -0.76 12.09
C VAL A 128 -14.75 -1.01 12.09
N PHE A 129 -13.97 -0.25 11.33
CA PHE A 129 -12.52 -0.33 11.34
C PHE A 129 -11.95 -0.14 12.75
N SER A 130 -12.44 0.86 13.48
CA SER A 130 -11.97 1.13 14.84
C SER A 130 -12.23 -0.05 15.76
N GLU A 131 -13.45 -0.60 15.76
CA GLU A 131 -13.80 -1.76 16.59
C GLU A 131 -13.01 -3.02 16.18
N TYR A 132 -12.87 -3.28 14.88
CA TYR A 132 -12.16 -4.47 14.39
C TYR A 132 -10.65 -4.38 14.64
N LEU A 133 -10.06 -3.20 14.56
CA LEU A 133 -8.67 -3.00 14.96
C LEU A 133 -8.47 -3.31 16.45
N ASP A 134 -9.39 -2.88 17.33
CA ASP A 134 -9.34 -3.22 18.76
C ASP A 134 -9.41 -4.73 18.97
N ILE A 135 -10.27 -5.45 18.25
CA ILE A 135 -10.37 -6.91 18.30
C ILE A 135 -9.06 -7.56 17.85
N LEU A 136 -8.48 -7.11 16.72
CA LEU A 136 -7.22 -7.64 16.22
C LEU A 136 -6.10 -7.46 17.25
N LEU A 137 -5.99 -6.27 17.83
CA LEU A 137 -4.97 -5.98 18.84
C LEU A 137 -5.11 -6.84 20.09
N LYS A 138 -6.35 -7.05 20.58
CA LYS A 138 -6.63 -7.96 21.69
C LYS A 138 -6.24 -9.39 21.34
N GLY A 139 -6.76 -9.91 20.21
CA GLY A 139 -6.53 -11.28 19.78
C GLY A 139 -5.06 -11.60 19.48
N LEU A 140 -4.30 -10.64 18.94
CA LEU A 140 -2.86 -10.82 18.70
C LEU A 140 -2.04 -10.84 20.00
N LYS A 141 -2.43 -10.05 21.02
CA LYS A 141 -1.69 -9.92 22.28
C LYS A 141 -2.10 -10.95 23.35
N GLN A 142 -3.39 -11.30 23.42
CA GLN A 142 -3.92 -12.16 24.49
C GLN A 142 -4.06 -13.62 24.03
N THR A 143 -3.86 -14.56 24.93
CA THR A 143 -4.05 -15.99 24.65
C THR A 143 -5.54 -16.35 24.51
N ILE A 144 -6.37 -15.80 25.38
CA ILE A 144 -7.83 -15.87 25.31
C ILE A 144 -8.33 -14.44 25.34
N PHE A 145 -9.20 -14.10 24.42
CA PHE A 145 -9.83 -12.79 24.36
C PHE A 145 -11.35 -12.92 24.15
N SER A 146 -12.08 -11.91 24.52
CA SER A 146 -13.49 -11.73 24.22
C SER A 146 -13.75 -10.31 23.80
N HIS A 147 -14.85 -10.08 23.10
CA HIS A 147 -15.25 -8.74 22.69
C HIS A 147 -16.78 -8.62 22.76
N SER A 148 -17.23 -7.48 23.28
CA SER A 148 -18.64 -7.08 23.28
C SER A 148 -18.69 -5.65 22.71
N GLY A 149 -18.88 -5.54 21.41
CA GLY A 149 -18.93 -4.29 20.68
C GLY A 149 -20.29 -4.00 20.06
N HIS A 150 -20.33 -2.93 19.29
CA HIS A 150 -21.54 -2.55 18.55
C HIS A 150 -21.73 -3.42 17.30
N TYR A 151 -20.64 -3.72 16.59
CA TYR A 151 -20.69 -4.43 15.31
C TYR A 151 -20.48 -5.94 15.49
N THR A 152 -19.82 -6.37 16.57
CA THR A 152 -19.56 -7.80 16.75
C THR A 152 -19.49 -8.21 18.22
N GLN A 153 -19.89 -9.47 18.47
CA GLN A 153 -19.82 -10.13 19.77
C GLN A 153 -18.96 -11.38 19.65
N ILE A 154 -17.91 -11.47 20.45
CA ILE A 154 -17.00 -12.62 20.44
C ILE A 154 -16.95 -13.22 21.87
N PRO A 155 -17.40 -14.46 22.05
CA PRO A 155 -17.25 -15.16 23.33
C PRO A 155 -15.76 -15.40 23.63
N PRO A 156 -15.39 -15.82 24.85
CA PRO A 156 -14.01 -16.18 25.16
C PRO A 156 -13.44 -17.14 24.12
N THR A 157 -12.43 -16.67 23.37
CA THR A 157 -11.91 -17.35 22.18
C THR A 157 -10.38 -17.34 22.23
N ALA A 158 -9.76 -18.46 21.84
CA ALA A 158 -8.33 -18.58 21.63
C ALA A 158 -8.03 -18.76 20.13
N ILE A 159 -6.98 -18.11 19.65
CA ILE A 159 -6.45 -18.35 18.30
C ILE A 159 -5.32 -19.38 18.41
N SER A 160 -5.55 -20.55 17.79
CA SER A 160 -4.65 -21.71 17.93
C SER A 160 -3.27 -21.50 17.34
N VAL A 161 -3.18 -20.79 16.18
CA VAL A 161 -1.91 -20.44 15.54
C VAL A 161 -1.57 -19.00 15.87
N ARG A 162 -0.53 -18.79 16.67
CA ARG A 162 -0.06 -17.48 17.08
C ARG A 162 1.03 -16.98 16.14
N THR A 163 1.13 -15.67 15.98
CA THR A 163 2.22 -15.04 15.21
C THR A 163 3.60 -15.38 15.80
N LEU A 164 4.61 -15.55 14.94
CA LEU A 164 6.02 -15.65 15.35
C LEU A 164 6.51 -14.33 15.90
N GLN A 165 6.14 -13.23 15.22
CA GLN A 165 6.51 -11.88 15.63
C GLN A 165 5.82 -11.47 16.94
N LYS A 166 6.55 -10.86 17.87
CA LYS A 166 6.06 -10.45 19.19
C LYS A 166 6.30 -8.95 19.42
N PRO A 167 5.35 -8.25 20.04
CA PRO A 167 4.05 -8.73 20.50
C PRO A 167 3.07 -9.01 19.36
N THR A 168 3.28 -8.46 18.19
CA THR A 168 2.50 -8.59 16.95
C THR A 168 3.42 -8.40 15.75
N PRO A 169 3.03 -8.80 14.51
CA PRO A 169 3.64 -8.26 13.31
C PRO A 169 3.60 -6.73 13.35
N PRO A 170 4.54 -6.02 12.71
CA PRO A 170 4.44 -4.58 12.56
C PRO A 170 3.10 -4.21 11.90
N ILE A 171 2.36 -3.28 12.54
CA ILE A 171 1.05 -2.83 12.04
C ILE A 171 1.22 -1.48 11.37
N TRP A 172 0.69 -1.37 10.14
CA TRP A 172 0.69 -0.17 9.32
C TRP A 172 -0.74 0.28 9.07
N ILE A 173 -1.06 1.52 9.40
CA ILE A 173 -2.40 2.08 9.18
C ILE A 173 -2.37 2.99 7.96
N ALA A 174 -3.12 2.62 6.91
CA ALA A 174 -3.29 3.46 5.75
C ALA A 174 -4.33 4.53 6.02
N THR A 175 -3.89 5.80 6.10
CA THR A 175 -4.77 6.91 6.43
C THR A 175 -4.18 8.26 6.08
N ALA A 176 -5.06 9.25 5.82
CA ALA A 176 -4.75 10.68 5.81
C ALA A 176 -5.50 11.44 6.92
N SER A 177 -6.32 10.74 7.72
CA SER A 177 -7.11 11.34 8.80
C SER A 177 -6.22 11.67 10.01
N SER A 178 -6.17 12.92 10.43
CA SER A 178 -5.43 13.35 11.63
C SER A 178 -5.82 12.56 12.88
N LYS A 179 -7.12 12.27 13.07
CA LYS A 179 -7.62 11.45 14.19
C LYS A 179 -7.04 10.03 14.17
N THR A 180 -6.98 9.40 13.01
CA THR A 180 -6.46 8.04 12.87
C THR A 180 -4.93 8.02 13.00
N ILE A 181 -4.23 9.07 12.51
CA ILE A 181 -2.79 9.24 12.71
C ILE A 181 -2.47 9.41 14.20
N SER A 182 -3.22 10.26 14.94
CA SER A 182 -3.07 10.39 16.41
C SER A 182 -3.23 9.04 17.11
N ARG A 183 -4.26 8.26 16.74
CA ARG A 183 -4.43 6.91 17.27
C ARG A 183 -3.22 6.01 16.98
N ALA A 184 -2.69 6.04 15.76
CA ALA A 184 -1.51 5.25 15.41
C ALA A 184 -0.32 5.57 16.31
N TYR A 185 -0.04 6.85 16.56
CA TYR A 185 1.03 7.26 17.49
C TYR A 185 0.76 6.80 18.93
N ARG A 186 -0.46 6.95 19.42
CA ARG A 186 -0.84 6.52 20.77
C ARG A 186 -0.64 5.03 20.98
N GLU A 187 -0.95 4.22 19.98
CA GLU A 187 -0.93 2.75 20.04
C GLU A 187 0.38 2.14 19.55
N GLY A 188 1.31 2.94 19.00
CA GLY A 188 2.62 2.50 18.52
C GLY A 188 2.57 1.78 17.17
N HIS A 189 1.70 2.24 16.25
CA HIS A 189 1.57 1.71 14.89
C HIS A 189 2.26 2.61 13.87
N ASN A 190 2.67 2.01 12.76
CA ASN A 190 3.27 2.70 11.62
C ASN A 190 2.20 3.30 10.70
N LEU A 191 2.61 4.22 9.85
CA LEU A 191 1.73 4.92 8.91
C LEU A 191 2.06 4.53 7.47
N PHE A 192 1.03 4.25 6.68
CA PHE A 192 1.12 4.10 5.24
C PHE A 192 0.35 5.26 4.61
N VAL A 193 1.07 6.24 4.04
CA VAL A 193 0.48 7.45 3.46
C VAL A 193 0.61 7.44 1.94
N THR A 194 -0.36 8.06 1.28
CA THR A 194 -0.48 8.05 -0.17
C THR A 194 -0.44 9.45 -0.73
N ALA A 195 0.44 9.70 -1.68
CA ALA A 195 0.52 10.93 -2.46
C ALA A 195 0.86 10.61 -3.92
N LEU A 196 0.08 9.70 -4.53
CA LEU A 196 0.36 9.06 -5.83
C LEU A 196 0.79 10.04 -6.91
N HIS A 197 0.03 11.13 -7.14
CA HIS A 197 0.25 12.07 -8.24
C HIS A 197 0.53 13.51 -7.77
N GLU A 198 0.52 13.73 -6.45
CA GLU A 198 0.61 15.05 -5.87
C GLU A 198 2.07 15.56 -5.77
N GLY A 199 2.25 16.86 -5.63
CA GLY A 199 3.57 17.51 -5.55
C GLY A 199 4.08 17.66 -4.11
N LEU A 200 5.22 18.41 -3.98
CA LEU A 200 5.88 18.67 -2.68
C LEU A 200 4.99 19.41 -1.68
N GLU A 201 4.08 20.24 -2.15
CA GLU A 201 3.15 20.98 -1.28
C GLU A 201 2.28 19.99 -0.47
N THR A 202 1.69 18.99 -1.14
CA THR A 202 0.90 17.95 -0.47
C THR A 202 1.75 17.14 0.51
N LEU A 203 3.01 16.83 0.15
CA LEU A 203 3.91 16.14 1.08
C LEU A 203 4.23 17.00 2.30
N GLY A 204 4.40 18.31 2.13
CA GLY A 204 4.57 19.27 3.23
C GLY A 204 3.35 19.33 4.14
N MET A 205 2.14 19.37 3.58
CA MET A 205 0.90 19.31 4.35
C MET A 205 0.77 18.00 5.13
N LEU A 206 1.04 16.85 4.50
CA LEU A 206 1.07 15.54 5.17
C LEU A 206 2.07 15.53 6.34
N ARG A 207 3.27 16.08 6.13
CA ARG A 207 4.26 16.21 7.20
C ARG A 207 3.73 17.02 8.38
N GLY A 208 3.08 18.15 8.12
CA GLY A 208 2.45 19.00 9.14
C GLY A 208 1.37 18.26 9.93
N ILE A 209 0.51 17.50 9.25
CA ILE A 209 -0.53 16.68 9.89
C ILE A 209 0.10 15.62 10.80
N ILE A 210 1.14 14.91 10.31
CA ILE A 210 1.86 13.88 11.07
C ILE A 210 2.51 14.50 12.31
N GLN A 211 3.19 15.64 12.18
CA GLN A 211 3.82 16.34 13.28
C GLN A 211 2.81 16.75 14.36
N THR A 212 1.69 17.34 13.93
CA THR A 212 0.62 17.78 14.84
C THR A 212 0.01 16.59 15.58
N ALA A 213 -0.26 15.50 14.86
CA ALA A 213 -0.83 14.28 15.44
C ALA A 213 0.13 13.62 16.45
N ALA A 214 1.41 13.51 16.12
CA ALA A 214 2.41 12.99 17.06
C ALA A 214 2.49 13.85 18.34
N ALA A 215 2.58 15.17 18.17
CA ALA A 215 2.66 16.10 19.29
C ALA A 215 1.42 16.05 20.20
N SER A 216 0.22 15.88 19.64
CA SER A 216 -1.04 15.76 20.41
C SER A 216 -1.06 14.52 21.32
N GLU A 217 -0.29 13.50 21.01
CA GLU A 217 -0.14 12.28 21.80
C GLU A 217 1.15 12.28 22.66
N GLY A 218 1.87 13.41 22.73
CA GLY A 218 3.15 13.52 23.47
C GLY A 218 4.27 12.67 22.86
N LYS A 219 4.20 12.38 21.56
CA LYS A 219 5.13 11.54 20.80
C LYS A 219 6.03 12.37 19.89
N LYS A 220 7.18 11.78 19.52
CA LYS A 220 8.02 12.28 18.42
C LYS A 220 7.56 11.66 17.10
N VAL A 221 7.80 12.35 15.99
CA VAL A 221 7.44 11.81 14.68
C VAL A 221 8.13 10.47 14.42
N GLY A 222 9.38 10.30 14.83
CA GLY A 222 10.15 9.05 14.67
C GLY A 222 9.71 7.89 15.58
N ASP A 223 8.70 8.08 16.45
CA ASP A 223 8.14 6.98 17.26
C ASP A 223 7.23 6.06 16.43
N ALA A 224 6.89 6.45 15.20
CA ALA A 224 6.20 5.63 14.21
C ALA A 224 6.91 5.75 12.86
N LYS A 225 7.08 4.63 12.15
CA LYS A 225 7.60 4.66 10.78
C LYS A 225 6.52 5.17 9.82
N VAL A 226 6.95 5.87 8.78
CA VAL A 226 6.10 6.39 7.70
C VAL A 226 6.53 5.78 6.37
N SER A 227 5.64 5.05 5.70
CA SER A 227 5.81 4.60 4.33
C SER A 227 5.00 5.50 3.39
N LEU A 228 5.65 6.03 2.36
CA LEU A 228 5.03 6.85 1.31
C LEU A 228 4.79 6.01 0.05
N LEU A 229 3.53 5.84 -0.35
CA LEU A 229 3.20 5.27 -1.65
C LEU A 229 3.33 6.30 -2.76
N ARG A 230 4.08 5.96 -3.81
CA ARG A 230 4.47 6.89 -4.85
C ARG A 230 4.48 6.28 -6.25
N CYS A 231 3.91 6.99 -7.24
CA CYS A 231 4.15 6.72 -8.66
C CYS A 231 5.54 7.20 -9.04
N CYS A 232 6.37 6.31 -9.57
CA CYS A 232 7.75 6.60 -9.95
C CYS A 232 8.12 5.84 -11.23
N TYR A 233 8.85 6.49 -12.15
CA TYR A 233 9.28 5.84 -13.37
C TYR A 233 10.58 6.44 -13.94
N ALA A 234 11.55 5.60 -14.24
CA ALA A 234 12.85 6.04 -14.76
C ALA A 234 13.04 5.60 -16.22
N SER A 235 13.11 6.56 -17.14
CA SER A 235 13.43 6.32 -18.56
C SER A 235 14.00 7.59 -19.20
N ASP A 236 14.86 7.42 -20.21
CA ASP A 236 15.28 8.49 -21.11
C ASP A 236 14.34 8.61 -22.34
N ASP A 237 13.45 7.62 -22.54
CA ASP A 237 12.47 7.59 -23.62
C ASP A 237 11.17 8.31 -23.21
N GLY A 238 10.88 9.42 -23.90
CA GLY A 238 9.66 10.20 -23.66
C GLY A 238 8.37 9.41 -23.92
N ALA A 239 8.37 8.49 -24.89
CA ALA A 239 7.19 7.65 -25.19
C ALA A 239 6.90 6.64 -24.08
N GLU A 240 7.93 6.04 -23.47
CA GLU A 240 7.76 5.19 -22.29
C GLU A 240 7.21 5.98 -21.10
N ILE A 241 7.71 7.21 -20.90
CA ILE A 241 7.22 8.09 -19.84
C ILE A 241 5.74 8.44 -20.06
N ASP A 242 5.36 8.79 -21.30
CA ASP A 242 3.96 9.08 -21.63
C ASP A 242 3.04 7.88 -21.43
N SER A 243 3.49 6.71 -21.82
CA SER A 243 2.75 5.46 -21.55
C SER A 243 2.55 5.22 -20.07
N TYR A 244 3.58 5.43 -19.25
CA TYR A 244 3.46 5.32 -17.80
C TYR A 244 2.47 6.34 -17.22
N LEU A 245 2.56 7.60 -17.65
CA LEU A 245 1.67 8.67 -17.18
C LEU A 245 0.21 8.41 -17.57
N ASP A 246 -0.03 7.87 -18.76
CA ASP A 246 -1.37 7.51 -19.23
C ASP A 246 -1.97 6.39 -18.37
N ASN A 247 -1.20 5.35 -18.05
CA ASN A 247 -1.63 4.30 -17.16
C ASN A 247 -1.83 4.79 -15.71
N ALA A 248 -1.00 5.70 -15.21
CA ALA A 248 -1.16 6.31 -13.90
C ALA A 248 -2.45 7.15 -13.83
N ARG A 249 -2.75 7.92 -14.90
CA ARG A 249 -3.99 8.68 -15.00
C ARG A 249 -5.23 7.77 -15.09
N PHE A 250 -5.16 6.73 -15.90
CA PHE A 250 -6.21 5.70 -15.98
C PHE A 250 -6.51 5.12 -14.60
N GLN A 251 -5.48 4.71 -13.85
CA GLN A 251 -5.64 4.12 -12.53
C GLN A 251 -6.30 5.10 -11.53
N ARG A 252 -5.94 6.37 -11.59
CA ARG A 252 -6.57 7.41 -10.78
C ARG A 252 -8.06 7.57 -11.11
N ARG A 253 -8.40 7.66 -12.40
CA ARG A 253 -9.79 7.78 -12.86
C ARG A 253 -10.65 6.60 -12.41
N LEU A 254 -10.09 5.38 -12.48
CA LEU A 254 -10.76 4.19 -11.97
C LEU A 254 -11.03 4.29 -10.46
N SER A 255 -10.02 4.65 -9.68
CA SER A 255 -10.15 4.82 -8.23
C SER A 255 -11.24 5.84 -7.87
N GLU A 256 -11.24 6.98 -8.54
CA GLU A 256 -12.24 8.04 -8.31
C GLU A 256 -13.66 7.61 -8.75
N ALA A 257 -13.78 6.89 -9.88
CA ALA A 257 -15.05 6.37 -10.35
C ALA A 257 -15.66 5.38 -9.35
N LEU A 258 -14.86 4.46 -8.82
CA LEU A 258 -15.27 3.50 -7.79
C LEU A 258 -15.68 4.18 -6.47
N HIS A 259 -14.96 5.22 -6.07
CA HIS A 259 -15.28 5.98 -4.87
C HIS A 259 -16.57 6.79 -5.03
N GLN A 260 -16.81 7.39 -6.20
CA GLN A 260 -17.93 8.28 -6.48
C GLN A 260 -19.18 7.58 -7.06
N ARG A 261 -19.21 6.25 -7.13
CA ARG A 261 -20.29 5.45 -7.75
C ARG A 261 -20.57 5.81 -9.22
N ARG A 262 -19.55 6.24 -9.96
CA ARG A 262 -19.67 6.61 -11.38
C ARG A 262 -19.13 5.55 -12.33
N GLN A 263 -18.78 4.38 -11.81
CA GLN A 263 -18.22 3.30 -12.61
C GLN A 263 -19.28 2.71 -13.54
N GLN A 264 -18.90 2.48 -14.77
CA GLN A 264 -19.60 1.60 -15.70
C GLN A 264 -18.76 0.34 -15.84
N SER A 265 -19.33 -0.80 -15.46
CA SER A 265 -18.64 -2.09 -15.56
C SER A 265 -19.38 -3.03 -16.46
N GLN A 266 -18.64 -3.73 -17.32
CA GLN A 266 -19.10 -4.85 -18.11
C GLN A 266 -18.27 -6.08 -17.70
N ASP A 267 -18.94 -7.16 -17.31
CA ASP A 267 -18.31 -8.41 -16.89
C ASP A 267 -17.23 -8.25 -15.81
N GLY A 268 -17.42 -7.30 -14.89
CA GLY A 268 -16.44 -6.98 -13.84
C GLY A 268 -15.31 -6.06 -14.27
N TYR A 269 -15.29 -5.60 -15.52
CA TYR A 269 -14.28 -4.66 -16.03
C TYR A 269 -14.86 -3.26 -16.18
N MET A 270 -14.10 -2.29 -15.75
CA MET A 270 -14.32 -0.89 -16.07
C MET A 270 -13.45 -0.55 -17.28
N LEU A 271 -14.07 -0.45 -18.44
CA LEU A 271 -13.41 -0.23 -19.72
C LEU A 271 -13.33 1.25 -20.08
N GLU A 272 -14.31 2.03 -19.66
CA GLU A 272 -14.40 3.46 -19.96
C GLU A 272 -13.70 4.30 -18.90
N GLU A 273 -12.85 5.17 -19.38
CA GLU A 273 -12.24 6.19 -18.56
C GLU A 273 -13.19 7.37 -18.41
N MET A 274 -13.50 7.72 -17.17
CA MET A 274 -14.30 8.90 -16.88
C MET A 274 -13.39 10.05 -16.46
N PRO A 275 -13.14 11.04 -17.33
CA PRO A 275 -12.37 12.23 -16.97
C PRO A 275 -12.96 12.92 -15.74
N THR A 276 -12.09 13.42 -14.89
CA THR A 276 -12.48 14.16 -13.69
C THR A 276 -11.99 15.60 -13.75
N HIS A 277 -12.62 16.49 -12.97
CA HIS A 277 -12.13 17.88 -12.85
C HIS A 277 -10.76 17.96 -12.13
N GLN A 278 -10.31 16.85 -11.54
CA GLN A 278 -9.04 16.75 -10.83
C GLN A 278 -7.93 16.11 -11.67
N ASP A 279 -8.21 15.82 -12.95
CA ASP A 279 -7.19 15.25 -13.83
C ASP A 279 -6.02 16.20 -13.97
N LEU A 280 -4.83 15.69 -13.67
CA LEU A 280 -3.59 16.41 -13.87
C LEU A 280 -3.12 16.27 -15.31
N SER A 281 -2.59 17.34 -15.90
CA SER A 281 -1.88 17.25 -17.18
C SER A 281 -0.60 16.40 -17.01
N PHE A 282 -0.13 15.81 -18.10
CA PHE A 282 1.15 15.09 -18.07
C PHE A 282 2.32 15.98 -17.64
N ASP A 283 2.32 17.24 -18.02
CA ASP A 283 3.35 18.19 -17.60
C ASP A 283 3.32 18.44 -16.08
N THR A 284 2.11 18.55 -15.51
CA THR A 284 1.95 18.66 -14.07
C THR A 284 2.41 17.38 -13.37
N MET A 285 2.03 16.21 -13.89
CA MET A 285 2.47 14.93 -13.33
C MET A 285 3.99 14.77 -13.42
N ARG A 286 4.62 15.11 -14.55
CA ARG A 286 6.08 15.11 -14.69
C ARG A 286 6.76 16.05 -13.69
N LYS A 287 6.16 17.22 -13.44
CA LYS A 287 6.68 18.17 -12.45
C LYS A 287 6.57 17.62 -11.02
N ASN A 288 5.46 17.00 -10.71
CA ASN A 288 5.15 16.52 -9.35
C ASN A 288 5.88 15.24 -8.96
N LEU A 289 6.17 14.35 -9.91
CA LEU A 289 6.54 12.96 -9.64
C LEU A 289 8.04 12.71 -9.88
N PRO A 290 8.62 11.68 -9.22
CA PRO A 290 9.94 11.15 -9.56
C PRO A 290 9.89 10.39 -10.89
N ILE A 291 9.78 11.15 -12.00
CA ILE A 291 9.65 10.62 -13.36
C ILE A 291 10.62 11.34 -14.29
N GLY A 292 11.32 10.58 -15.14
CA GLY A 292 12.30 11.07 -16.09
C GLY A 292 13.54 10.21 -16.12
N ASN A 293 14.69 10.77 -16.57
CA ASN A 293 15.94 10.06 -16.48
C ASN A 293 16.36 9.79 -15.03
N ILE A 294 17.30 8.89 -14.83
CA ILE A 294 17.73 8.43 -13.50
C ILE A 294 18.11 9.58 -12.57
N ASN A 295 18.87 10.56 -13.06
CA ASN A 295 19.34 11.70 -12.25
C ASN A 295 18.14 12.53 -11.76
N ARG A 296 17.20 12.85 -12.64
CA ARG A 296 15.97 13.56 -12.27
C ARG A 296 15.14 12.79 -11.25
N VAL A 297 15.02 11.48 -11.39
CA VAL A 297 14.30 10.63 -10.42
C VAL A 297 14.98 10.68 -9.06
N ILE A 298 16.32 10.58 -9.01
CA ILE A 298 17.09 10.68 -7.78
C ILE A 298 16.92 12.05 -7.13
N ASP A 299 17.09 13.14 -7.87
CA ASP A 299 16.98 14.51 -7.37
C ASP A 299 15.58 14.74 -6.76
N ARG A 300 14.53 14.30 -7.49
CA ARG A 300 13.15 14.45 -7.01
C ARG A 300 12.86 13.62 -5.76
N LEU A 301 13.39 12.41 -5.68
CA LEU A 301 13.26 11.59 -4.47
C LEU A 301 13.95 12.25 -3.28
N LEU A 302 15.12 12.83 -3.45
CA LEU A 302 15.83 13.54 -2.38
C LEU A 302 15.04 14.77 -1.89
N GLU A 303 14.42 15.54 -2.79
CA GLU A 303 13.52 16.64 -2.44
C GLU A 303 12.30 16.12 -1.61
N GLU A 304 11.66 15.04 -2.05
CA GLU A 304 10.51 14.45 -1.36
C GLU A 304 10.89 13.88 0.02
N ILE A 305 12.05 13.25 0.12
CA ILE A 305 12.61 12.74 1.37
C ILE A 305 12.87 13.88 2.36
N GLU A 306 13.42 15.00 1.90
CA GLU A 306 13.67 16.15 2.77
C GLU A 306 12.37 16.76 3.30
N VAL A 307 11.32 16.83 2.48
CA VAL A 307 10.03 17.43 2.85
C VAL A 307 9.23 16.52 3.79
N LEU A 308 9.00 15.27 3.42
CA LEU A 308 8.14 14.35 4.19
C LEU A 308 8.92 13.61 5.29
N LYS A 309 10.20 13.34 5.07
CA LYS A 309 11.06 12.51 5.93
C LYS A 309 10.45 11.14 6.20
N PRO A 310 10.10 10.36 5.16
CA PRO A 310 9.55 9.03 5.33
C PRO A 310 10.67 8.04 5.72
N ASP A 311 10.30 6.94 6.36
CA ASP A 311 11.21 5.83 6.63
C ASP A 311 11.33 4.89 5.44
N GLN A 312 10.25 4.82 4.63
CA GLN A 312 10.16 3.96 3.46
C GLN A 312 9.43 4.68 2.31
N ILE A 313 9.88 4.47 1.08
CA ILE A 313 9.14 4.81 -0.14
C ILE A 313 8.70 3.52 -0.82
N ALA A 314 7.39 3.32 -0.93
CA ALA A 314 6.78 2.23 -1.67
C ALA A 314 6.49 2.70 -3.09
N ILE A 315 7.23 2.18 -4.07
CA ILE A 315 7.05 2.54 -5.47
C ILE A 315 5.96 1.68 -6.12
N GLN A 316 5.06 2.31 -6.84
CA GLN A 316 4.05 1.59 -7.60
C GLN A 316 4.64 1.12 -8.92
N THR A 317 4.94 -0.18 -8.99
CA THR A 317 5.63 -0.80 -10.11
C THR A 317 4.67 -1.15 -11.24
N GLN A 318 3.48 -1.65 -10.92
CA GLN A 318 2.52 -2.12 -11.91
C GLN A 318 1.33 -1.17 -12.03
N LEU A 319 1.09 -0.68 -13.24
CA LEU A 319 0.00 0.23 -13.57
C LEU A 319 -0.65 -0.20 -14.91
N GLY A 320 -1.96 -0.34 -14.90
CA GLY A 320 -2.77 -0.54 -16.09
C GLY A 320 -2.31 -1.71 -16.96
N ASP A 321 -1.93 -1.43 -18.21
CA ASP A 321 -1.50 -2.40 -19.22
C ASP A 321 0.01 -2.35 -19.53
N LEU A 322 0.81 -1.71 -18.68
CA LEU A 322 2.26 -1.75 -18.83
C LEU A 322 2.76 -3.19 -18.90
N ASN A 323 3.63 -3.47 -19.87
CA ASN A 323 4.06 -4.85 -20.10
C ASN A 323 5.04 -5.32 -19.03
N GLN A 324 5.02 -6.63 -18.74
CA GLN A 324 5.83 -7.26 -17.69
C GLN A 324 7.33 -6.99 -17.86
N LYS A 325 7.87 -7.10 -19.08
CA LYS A 325 9.29 -6.87 -19.34
C LYS A 325 9.73 -5.46 -18.91
N THR A 326 8.88 -4.46 -19.15
CA THR A 326 9.14 -3.09 -18.71
C THR A 326 9.13 -2.98 -17.19
N MET A 327 8.18 -3.65 -16.52
CA MET A 327 8.10 -3.63 -15.07
C MET A 327 9.29 -4.30 -14.40
N LEU A 328 9.71 -5.46 -14.88
CA LEU A 328 10.89 -6.14 -14.36
C LEU A 328 12.16 -5.29 -14.56
N ARG A 329 12.35 -4.72 -15.74
CA ARG A 329 13.45 -3.78 -16.00
C ARG A 329 13.46 -2.59 -15.03
N GLN A 330 12.28 -2.04 -14.70
CA GLN A 330 12.18 -0.97 -13.71
C GLN A 330 12.64 -1.45 -12.32
N ILE A 331 12.18 -2.60 -11.85
CA ILE A 331 12.59 -3.15 -10.54
C ILE A 331 14.12 -3.32 -10.48
N GLU A 332 14.73 -3.91 -11.52
CA GLU A 332 16.18 -4.06 -11.63
C GLU A 332 16.90 -2.71 -11.62
N LEU A 333 16.43 -1.75 -12.44
CA LEU A 333 17.02 -0.41 -12.54
C LEU A 333 17.01 0.33 -11.19
N TRP A 334 15.92 0.19 -10.45
CA TRP A 334 15.82 0.77 -9.11
C TRP A 334 16.82 0.11 -8.15
N GLY A 335 16.91 -1.21 -8.14
CA GLY A 335 17.85 -1.94 -7.28
C GLY A 335 19.31 -1.63 -7.59
N ASP A 336 19.66 -1.63 -8.87
CA ASP A 336 21.05 -1.49 -9.31
C ASP A 336 21.57 -0.05 -9.26
N ARG A 337 20.71 0.95 -9.50
CA ARG A 337 21.16 2.32 -9.76
C ARG A 337 20.52 3.37 -8.84
N ILE A 338 19.19 3.38 -8.70
CA ILE A 338 18.50 4.46 -8.02
C ILE A 338 18.63 4.34 -6.51
N ILE A 339 18.27 3.18 -5.95
CA ILE A 339 18.33 2.94 -4.50
C ILE A 339 19.75 3.16 -3.93
N PRO A 340 20.83 2.60 -4.53
CA PRO A 340 22.19 2.86 -4.05
C PRO A 340 22.57 4.34 -4.10
N ALA A 341 22.20 5.05 -5.17
CA ALA A 341 22.53 6.46 -5.34
C ALA A 341 21.79 7.34 -4.30
N VAL A 342 20.49 7.12 -4.08
CA VAL A 342 19.73 7.85 -3.04
C VAL A 342 20.30 7.55 -1.66
N LYS A 343 20.56 6.28 -1.33
CA LYS A 343 21.16 5.92 -0.02
C LYS A 343 22.52 6.58 0.19
N LYS A 344 23.37 6.62 -0.86
CA LYS A 344 24.67 7.30 -0.82
C LYS A 344 24.54 8.80 -0.57
N SER A 345 23.56 9.47 -1.22
CA SER A 345 23.32 10.90 -1.04
C SER A 345 22.78 11.25 0.35
N LEU A 346 22.07 10.33 0.99
CA LEU A 346 21.54 10.50 2.35
C LEU A 346 22.56 10.11 3.44
N TRP A 347 23.62 9.39 3.07
CA TRP A 347 24.64 9.02 4.01
C TRP A 347 25.55 10.21 4.29
N GLN A 348 25.39 10.81 5.46
CA GLN A 348 26.36 11.77 6.01
C GLN A 348 27.28 10.94 6.91
N PRO A 349 28.58 10.83 6.62
CA PRO A 349 29.51 10.32 7.62
C PRO A 349 29.41 11.25 8.82
N ASP A 350 29.31 10.68 10.01
CA ASP A 350 29.29 11.40 11.28
C ASP A 350 30.36 12.50 11.26
N ALA A 351 29.91 13.78 11.33
CA ALA A 351 30.78 14.95 11.35
C ALA A 351 31.37 15.12 12.75
#